data_7f84485c1e7d705a300434adf8fa8d03
#
_entry.id   7f84485c1e7d705a300434adf8fa8d03
#
_cell.length_a   1.000
_cell.length_b   1.000
_cell.length_c   1.000
_cell.angle_alpha   90.00
_cell.angle_beta   90.00
_cell.angle_gamma   90.00
#
_symmetry.space_group_name_H-M   'P 1'
#
loop_
_entity.id
_entity.type
_entity.pdbx_description
1 polymer ?
#
loop_
_entity_poly.entity_id
_entity_poly.type
_entity_poly.pdbx_seq_one_letter_code
_entity_poly.pdbx_strand_id
1 'polypeptide(L)'
;IKVNTTKVRAAGLREVMLTQDENIVEVSMSVQYVIDNPKDFVLQVRDPEVSLQHAAQSALRHVVGGTTMDLALTEGRAAIAFDVRGRLQQYLDDYTTGIRVSTINIDESKPPAQVQGAFDDVIKAREDEERVKNEAQSYANGIVPEARGRAQRMMEESNAYRDQVIARAQGCLLYTS
;
A
#
# COMPACT_ATOMS: atom_id res chain seq x y z
N ILE A 1 21.32 11.85 -39.15
CA ILE A 1 21.27 11.37 -37.77
C ILE A 1 20.47 10.06 -37.79
N LYS A 2 21.02 8.98 -37.22
CA LYS A 2 20.29 7.71 -37.06
C LYS A 2 19.74 7.65 -35.65
N VAL A 3 18.44 7.68 -35.51
CA VAL A 3 17.74 7.55 -34.23
C VAL A 3 17.17 6.14 -34.12
N ASN A 4 17.51 5.41 -33.05
CA ASN A 4 16.96 4.08 -32.80
C ASN A 4 15.65 4.23 -32.01
N THR A 5 14.53 3.89 -32.64
CA THR A 5 13.16 4.02 -32.10
C THR A 5 12.73 2.79 -31.28
N THR A 6 13.40 1.65 -31.46
CA THR A 6 13.04 0.39 -30.77
C THR A 6 13.74 0.22 -29.43
N LYS A 7 14.78 1.02 -29.18
CA LYS A 7 15.56 0.91 -27.94
C LYS A 7 14.83 1.59 -26.79
N VAL A 8 14.50 0.82 -25.76
CA VAL A 8 14.05 1.36 -24.47
C VAL A 8 15.22 2.06 -23.80
N ARG A 9 15.02 3.30 -23.41
CA ARG A 9 15.99 4.11 -22.67
C ARG A 9 15.47 4.31 -21.26
N ALA A 10 16.37 4.50 -20.28
CA ALA A 10 16.02 4.78 -18.91
C ALA A 10 16.67 6.10 -18.46
N ALA A 11 15.90 6.92 -17.77
CA ALA A 11 16.37 8.11 -17.08
C ALA A 11 16.04 7.99 -15.60
N GLY A 12 17.06 8.07 -14.74
CA GLY A 12 16.90 8.10 -13.29
C GLY A 12 16.75 9.53 -12.79
N LEU A 13 15.90 9.72 -11.81
CA LEU A 13 15.65 10.99 -11.13
C LEU A 13 15.63 10.74 -9.63
N ARG A 14 16.28 11.63 -8.86
CA ARG A 14 16.26 11.67 -7.41
C ARG A 14 16.00 13.09 -6.94
N GLU A 15 14.95 13.27 -6.18
CA GLU A 15 14.48 14.58 -5.75
C GLU A 15 14.01 14.56 -4.31
N VAL A 16 14.22 15.70 -3.64
CA VAL A 16 13.69 15.98 -2.31
C VAL A 16 12.54 16.97 -2.46
N MET A 17 11.37 16.64 -1.88
CA MET A 17 10.17 17.44 -2.02
C MET A 17 9.29 17.36 -0.77
N LEU A 18 8.26 18.23 -0.73
CA LEU A 18 7.26 18.25 0.33
C LEU A 18 6.01 17.47 -0.12
N THR A 19 5.45 16.73 0.80
CA THR A 19 4.14 16.08 0.69
C THR A 19 3.01 17.03 1.09
N GLN A 20 1.75 16.63 0.88
CA GLN A 20 0.57 17.44 1.24
C GLN A 20 0.50 17.76 2.74
N ASP A 21 0.99 16.87 3.58
CA ASP A 21 1.06 16.99 5.05
C ASP A 21 2.36 17.66 5.54
N GLU A 22 3.02 18.46 4.67
CA GLU A 22 4.21 19.28 4.96
C GLU A 22 5.44 18.49 5.43
N ASN A 23 5.50 17.19 5.14
CA ASN A 23 6.67 16.36 5.41
C ASN A 23 7.65 16.37 4.25
N ILE A 24 8.94 16.32 4.56
CA ILE A 24 10.00 16.22 3.56
C ILE A 24 10.22 14.74 3.22
N VAL A 25 10.17 14.43 1.92
CA VAL A 25 10.43 13.09 1.39
C VAL A 25 11.45 13.13 0.27
N GLU A 26 12.38 12.18 0.28
CA GLU A 26 13.30 11.93 -0.82
C GLU A 26 12.75 10.78 -1.66
N VAL A 27 12.50 11.04 -2.94
CA VAL A 27 11.94 10.06 -3.88
C VAL A 27 12.93 9.83 -5.01
N SER A 28 13.26 8.56 -5.25
CA SER A 28 14.02 8.10 -6.41
C SER A 28 13.10 7.39 -7.38
N MET A 29 13.17 7.78 -8.64
CA MET A 29 12.31 7.22 -9.68
C MET A 29 13.12 6.94 -10.94
N SER A 30 12.77 5.88 -11.65
CA SER A 30 13.28 5.55 -12.99
C SER A 30 12.17 5.63 -14.03
N VAL A 31 12.42 6.38 -15.08
CA VAL A 31 11.51 6.56 -16.22
C VAL A 31 12.04 5.78 -17.41
N GLN A 32 11.30 4.81 -17.89
CA GLN A 32 11.59 4.09 -19.12
C GLN A 32 10.77 4.69 -20.27
N TYR A 33 11.44 5.00 -21.36
CA TYR A 33 10.82 5.65 -22.52
C TYR A 33 11.38 5.14 -23.84
N VAL A 34 10.60 5.33 -24.87
CA VAL A 34 10.98 5.07 -26.28
C VAL A 34 10.77 6.34 -27.11
N ILE A 35 11.50 6.45 -28.21
CA ILE A 35 11.31 7.54 -29.16
C ILE A 35 10.23 7.09 -30.15
N ASP A 36 9.05 7.71 -30.07
CA ASP A 36 7.90 7.41 -30.92
C ASP A 36 8.00 8.15 -32.26
N ASN A 37 8.27 9.45 -32.20
CA ASN A 37 8.45 10.28 -33.39
C ASN A 37 9.88 10.84 -33.47
N PRO A 38 10.76 10.26 -34.29
CA PRO A 38 12.15 10.71 -34.41
C PRO A 38 12.29 12.12 -34.96
N LYS A 39 11.30 12.59 -35.78
CA LYS A 39 11.33 13.91 -36.37
C LYS A 39 11.14 14.97 -35.28
N ASP A 40 10.15 14.80 -34.45
CA ASP A 40 9.85 15.74 -33.36
C ASP A 40 10.98 15.71 -32.29
N PHE A 41 11.48 14.52 -31.98
CA PHE A 41 12.60 14.35 -31.05
C PHE A 41 13.85 15.12 -31.46
N VAL A 42 14.15 15.25 -32.74
CA VAL A 42 15.39 15.92 -33.23
C VAL A 42 15.16 17.39 -33.58
N LEU A 43 13.96 17.75 -34.04
CA LEU A 43 13.73 19.08 -34.63
C LEU A 43 12.95 20.04 -33.72
N GLN A 44 12.09 19.51 -32.83
CA GLN A 44 11.21 20.38 -32.03
C GLN A 44 11.86 20.83 -30.72
N VAL A 45 12.69 19.98 -30.12
CA VAL A 45 13.29 20.26 -28.81
C VAL A 45 14.81 20.21 -28.92
N ARG A 46 15.48 21.20 -28.37
CA ARG A 46 16.96 21.30 -28.42
C ARG A 46 17.64 20.13 -27.70
N ASP A 47 17.16 19.82 -26.46
CA ASP A 47 17.69 18.76 -25.60
C ASP A 47 16.53 17.95 -25.03
N PRO A 48 16.01 16.95 -25.77
CA PRO A 48 14.81 16.22 -25.36
C PRO A 48 14.99 15.37 -24.10
N GLU A 49 16.21 14.93 -23.80
CA GLU A 49 16.52 14.19 -22.58
C GLU A 49 16.46 15.09 -21.34
N VAL A 50 16.98 16.29 -21.43
CA VAL A 50 16.89 17.30 -20.36
C VAL A 50 15.45 17.75 -20.15
N SER A 51 14.72 17.96 -21.26
CA SER A 51 13.29 18.30 -21.19
C SER A 51 12.46 17.19 -20.52
N LEU A 52 12.76 15.92 -20.83
CA LEU A 52 12.15 14.77 -20.16
C LEU A 52 12.42 14.79 -18.64
N GLN A 53 13.66 15.06 -18.23
CA GLN A 53 14.00 15.14 -16.81
C GLN A 53 13.23 16.25 -16.09
N HIS A 54 13.19 17.45 -16.67
CA HIS A 54 12.44 18.58 -16.08
C HIS A 54 10.94 18.31 -16.03
N ALA A 55 10.36 17.72 -17.08
CA ALA A 55 8.96 17.33 -17.11
C ALA A 55 8.66 16.25 -16.08
N ALA A 56 9.54 15.24 -15.95
CA ALA A 56 9.42 14.18 -14.96
C ALA A 56 9.51 14.71 -13.52
N GLN A 57 10.45 15.62 -13.26
CA GLN A 57 10.59 16.31 -11.97
C GLN A 57 9.32 17.11 -11.63
N SER A 58 8.78 17.85 -12.59
CA SER A 58 7.55 18.64 -12.41
C SER A 58 6.33 17.75 -12.15
N ALA A 59 6.19 16.66 -12.92
CA ALA A 59 5.11 15.69 -12.75
C ALA A 59 5.19 15.00 -11.38
N LEU A 60 6.38 14.54 -10.98
CA LEU A 60 6.61 13.91 -9.69
C LEU A 60 6.27 14.86 -8.53
N ARG A 61 6.77 16.10 -8.58
CA ARG A 61 6.51 17.12 -7.55
C ARG A 61 5.03 17.44 -7.41
N HIS A 62 4.31 17.50 -8.52
CA HIS A 62 2.87 17.76 -8.49
C HIS A 62 2.09 16.61 -7.82
N VAL A 63 2.39 15.36 -8.18
CA VAL A 63 1.69 14.19 -7.65
C VAL A 63 2.04 13.97 -6.17
N VAL A 64 3.32 13.99 -5.82
CA VAL A 64 3.77 13.81 -4.42
C VAL A 64 3.30 14.95 -3.52
N GLY A 65 3.31 16.21 -4.02
CA GLY A 65 2.77 17.36 -3.28
C GLY A 65 1.25 17.29 -3.02
N GLY A 66 0.51 16.48 -3.75
CA GLY A 66 -0.90 16.18 -3.50
C GLY A 66 -1.14 14.90 -2.71
N THR A 67 -0.09 14.22 -2.24
CA THR A 67 -0.16 12.93 -1.55
C THR A 67 0.39 13.06 -0.13
N THR A 68 -0.18 12.32 0.82
CA THR A 68 0.34 12.25 2.19
C THR A 68 1.60 11.39 2.24
N MET A 69 2.45 11.65 3.25
CA MET A 69 3.70 10.91 3.41
C MET A 69 3.48 9.41 3.63
N ASP A 70 2.44 9.05 4.38
CA ASP A 70 2.09 7.65 4.64
C ASP A 70 1.82 6.87 3.33
N LEU A 71 1.04 7.44 2.42
CA LEU A 71 0.80 6.86 1.09
C LEU A 71 2.07 6.83 0.22
N ALA A 72 2.92 7.86 0.31
CA ALA A 72 4.16 7.92 -0.46
C ALA A 72 5.20 6.87 0.00
N LEU A 73 5.20 6.48 1.28
CA LEU A 73 6.13 5.50 1.85
C LEU A 73 5.65 4.05 1.74
N THR A 74 4.33 3.82 1.68
CA THR A 74 3.71 2.48 1.76
C THR A 74 3.17 1.99 0.41
N GLU A 75 1.90 1.65 0.37
CA GLU A 75 1.24 1.02 -0.80
C GLU A 75 0.94 2.00 -1.94
N GLY A 76 1.04 3.30 -1.71
CA GLY A 76 0.73 4.34 -2.70
C GLY A 76 1.71 4.45 -3.87
N ARG A 77 2.87 3.79 -3.82
CA ARG A 77 3.92 3.92 -4.86
C ARG A 77 3.42 3.58 -6.27
N ALA A 78 2.61 2.53 -6.40
CA ALA A 78 2.06 2.13 -7.70
C ALA A 78 1.05 3.16 -8.24
N ALA A 79 0.21 3.72 -7.39
CA ALA A 79 -0.73 4.78 -7.75
C ALA A 79 0.02 6.06 -8.15
N ILE A 80 1.01 6.46 -7.35
CA ILE A 80 1.87 7.61 -7.66
C ILE A 80 2.59 7.42 -9.01
N ALA A 81 3.16 6.24 -9.28
CA ALA A 81 3.82 5.95 -10.54
C ALA A 81 2.85 6.03 -11.73
N PHE A 82 1.62 5.57 -11.56
CA PHE A 82 0.57 5.66 -12.58
C PHE A 82 0.18 7.12 -12.88
N ASP A 83 -0.06 7.91 -11.84
CA ASP A 83 -0.45 9.32 -11.97
C ASP A 83 0.68 10.17 -12.56
N VAL A 84 1.92 9.94 -12.11
CA VAL A 84 3.13 10.59 -12.67
C VAL A 84 3.28 10.25 -14.15
N ARG A 85 3.06 8.97 -14.54
CA ARG A 85 3.14 8.56 -15.94
C ARG A 85 2.12 9.29 -16.81
N GLY A 86 0.87 9.38 -16.36
CA GLY A 86 -0.18 10.08 -17.10
C GLY A 86 0.15 11.56 -17.30
N ARG A 87 0.57 12.24 -16.24
CA ARG A 87 0.92 13.65 -16.27
C ARG A 87 2.20 13.94 -17.07
N LEU A 88 3.22 13.09 -16.89
CA LEU A 88 4.46 13.20 -17.66
C LEU A 88 4.19 13.04 -19.17
N GLN A 89 3.40 12.05 -19.57
CA GLN A 89 3.05 11.86 -20.98
C GLN A 89 2.33 13.09 -21.53
N GLN A 90 1.40 13.66 -20.78
CA GLN A 90 0.70 14.89 -21.18
C GLN A 90 1.68 16.04 -21.41
N TYR A 91 2.63 16.27 -20.53
CA TYR A 91 3.64 17.31 -20.71
C TYR A 91 4.51 17.07 -21.95
N LEU A 92 4.91 15.81 -22.18
CA LEU A 92 5.73 15.46 -23.35
C LEU A 92 4.97 15.62 -24.68
N ASP A 93 3.66 15.36 -24.66
CA ASP A 93 2.78 15.56 -25.81
C ASP A 93 2.55 17.06 -26.08
N ASP A 94 2.30 17.86 -25.04
CA ASP A 94 2.14 19.32 -25.14
C ASP A 94 3.39 20.00 -25.71
N TYR A 95 4.58 19.51 -25.32
CA TYR A 95 5.85 20.00 -25.88
C TYR A 95 6.25 19.34 -27.21
N THR A 96 5.44 18.44 -27.74
CA THR A 96 5.71 17.70 -28.99
C THR A 96 7.11 17.11 -29.05
N THR A 97 7.54 16.47 -27.93
CA THR A 97 8.91 15.94 -27.80
C THR A 97 9.18 14.68 -28.60
N GLY A 98 8.13 14.01 -29.09
CA GLY A 98 8.23 12.72 -29.78
C GLY A 98 8.65 11.55 -28.88
N ILE A 99 8.54 11.71 -27.55
CA ILE A 99 8.88 10.69 -26.54
C ILE A 99 7.59 10.04 -26.04
N ARG A 100 7.60 8.71 -25.92
CA ARG A 100 6.55 7.94 -25.27
C ARG A 100 7.08 7.27 -24.02
N VAL A 101 6.42 7.52 -22.90
CA VAL A 101 6.76 6.88 -21.62
C VAL A 101 6.21 5.45 -21.59
N SER A 102 7.08 4.47 -21.43
CA SER A 102 6.70 3.05 -21.31
C SER A 102 6.31 2.71 -19.88
N THR A 103 7.20 2.94 -18.93
CA THR A 103 7.01 2.58 -17.53
C THR A 103 7.69 3.60 -16.62
N ILE A 104 7.09 3.86 -15.49
CA ILE A 104 7.71 4.58 -14.38
C ILE A 104 7.77 3.66 -13.18
N ASN A 105 8.95 3.55 -12.57
CA ASN A 105 9.14 2.85 -11.32
C ASN A 105 9.61 3.84 -10.26
N ILE A 106 9.00 3.78 -9.09
CA ILE A 106 9.49 4.46 -7.89
C ILE A 106 10.40 3.45 -7.18
N ASP A 107 11.71 3.73 -7.24
CA ASP A 107 12.73 2.82 -6.73
C ASP A 107 12.79 2.92 -5.20
N GLU A 108 12.81 4.13 -4.67
CA GLU A 108 12.92 4.40 -3.24
C GLU A 108 12.14 5.66 -2.87
N SER A 109 11.42 5.60 -1.76
CA SER A 109 10.79 6.74 -1.11
C SER A 109 11.10 6.66 0.38
N LYS A 110 11.76 7.67 0.93
CA LYS A 110 12.22 7.68 2.33
C LYS A 110 12.23 9.09 2.91
N PRO A 111 12.08 9.22 4.23
CA PRO A 111 12.31 10.48 4.90
C PRO A 111 13.81 10.84 4.89
N PRO A 112 14.17 12.12 5.07
CA PRO A 112 15.55 12.53 5.24
C PRO A 112 16.24 11.80 6.40
N ALA A 113 17.54 11.52 6.26
CA ALA A 113 18.31 10.73 7.24
C ALA A 113 18.24 11.27 8.68
N GLN A 114 18.07 12.61 8.83
CA GLN A 114 17.98 13.24 10.16
C GLN A 114 16.74 12.86 10.96
N VAL A 115 15.64 12.51 10.29
CA VAL A 115 14.34 12.19 10.93
C VAL A 115 13.95 10.72 10.76
N GLN A 116 14.75 9.95 10.04
CA GLN A 116 14.45 8.54 9.76
C GLN A 116 14.22 7.71 11.02
N GLY A 117 15.06 7.90 12.07
CA GLY A 117 14.89 7.17 13.32
C GLY A 117 13.56 7.43 14.02
N ALA A 118 13.07 8.67 13.98
CA ALA A 118 11.76 9.00 14.55
C ALA A 118 10.60 8.36 13.75
N PHE A 119 10.72 8.29 12.42
CA PHE A 119 9.73 7.59 11.58
C PHE A 119 9.74 6.08 11.80
N ASP A 120 10.93 5.48 11.92
CA ASP A 120 11.08 4.05 12.23
C ASP A 120 10.42 3.70 13.58
N ASP A 121 10.53 4.57 14.56
CA ASP A 121 9.87 4.37 15.87
C ASP A 121 8.34 4.47 15.76
N VAL A 122 7.80 5.37 14.94
CA VAL A 122 6.35 5.45 14.68
C VAL A 122 5.85 4.20 13.96
N ILE A 123 6.60 3.70 12.96
CA ILE A 123 6.25 2.46 12.24
C ILE A 123 6.23 1.28 13.21
N LYS A 124 7.27 1.13 14.04
CA LYS A 124 7.31 0.07 15.08
C LYS A 124 6.16 0.16 16.06
N ALA A 125 5.81 1.38 16.51
CA ALA A 125 4.68 1.57 17.41
C ALA A 125 3.35 1.15 16.79
N ARG A 126 3.13 1.42 15.49
CA ARG A 126 1.94 0.95 14.76
C ARG A 126 1.93 -0.57 14.59
N GLU A 127 3.08 -1.17 14.26
CA GLU A 127 3.21 -2.63 14.16
C GLU A 127 2.95 -3.31 15.52
N ASP A 128 3.45 -2.72 16.61
CA ASP A 128 3.19 -3.20 17.97
C ASP A 128 1.72 -3.08 18.37
N GLU A 129 1.05 -1.97 18.01
CA GLU A 129 -0.39 -1.80 18.22
C GLU A 129 -1.18 -2.92 17.51
N GLU A 130 -0.93 -3.15 16.22
CA GLU A 130 -1.60 -4.21 15.46
C GLU A 130 -1.29 -5.61 16.02
N ARG A 131 -0.05 -5.85 16.43
CA ARG A 131 0.35 -7.12 17.04
C ARG A 131 -0.42 -7.36 18.35
N VAL A 132 -0.44 -6.39 19.26
CA VAL A 132 -1.14 -6.51 20.55
C VAL A 132 -2.64 -6.69 20.34
N LYS A 133 -3.22 -5.99 19.38
CA LYS A 133 -4.63 -6.10 19.01
C LYS A 133 -4.97 -7.49 18.47
N ASN A 134 -4.12 -8.03 17.60
CA ASN A 134 -4.28 -9.38 17.05
C ASN A 134 -4.09 -10.47 18.13
N GLU A 135 -3.13 -10.30 19.04
CA GLU A 135 -2.93 -11.18 20.19
C GLU A 135 -4.16 -11.19 21.10
N ALA A 136 -4.70 -10.00 21.43
CA ALA A 136 -5.90 -9.88 22.26
C ALA A 136 -7.13 -10.50 21.58
N GLN A 137 -7.29 -10.30 20.28
CA GLN A 137 -8.36 -10.91 19.50
C GLN A 137 -8.24 -12.44 19.45
N SER A 138 -7.02 -12.95 19.25
CA SER A 138 -6.74 -14.39 19.26
C SER A 138 -7.06 -15.01 20.62
N TYR A 139 -6.66 -14.34 21.71
CA TYR A 139 -6.99 -14.76 23.07
C TYR A 139 -8.51 -14.80 23.31
N ALA A 140 -9.23 -13.75 22.91
CA ALA A 140 -10.69 -13.68 23.02
C ALA A 140 -11.38 -14.79 22.22
N ASN A 141 -10.91 -15.04 21.00
CA ASN A 141 -11.42 -16.10 20.12
C ASN A 141 -11.19 -17.52 20.69
N GLY A 142 -10.18 -17.71 21.54
CA GLY A 142 -9.96 -18.96 22.27
C GLY A 142 -10.88 -19.10 23.49
N ILE A 143 -10.86 -18.12 24.38
CA ILE A 143 -11.52 -18.22 25.70
C ILE A 143 -13.05 -18.13 25.61
N VAL A 144 -13.57 -17.22 24.77
CA VAL A 144 -15.03 -17.03 24.72
C VAL A 144 -15.79 -18.27 24.23
N PRO A 145 -15.38 -18.96 23.14
CA PRO A 145 -16.03 -20.18 22.71
C PRO A 145 -15.88 -21.33 23.73
N GLU A 146 -14.70 -21.44 24.36
CA GLU A 146 -14.46 -22.44 25.38
C GLU A 146 -15.38 -22.24 26.61
N ALA A 147 -15.52 -21.01 27.08
CA ALA A 147 -16.43 -20.67 28.18
C ALA A 147 -17.89 -20.96 27.84
N ARG A 148 -18.32 -20.61 26.61
CA ARG A 148 -19.66 -20.93 26.11
C ARG A 148 -19.88 -22.44 26.02
N GLY A 149 -18.90 -23.17 25.51
CA GLY A 149 -18.98 -24.63 25.43
C GLY A 149 -19.04 -25.29 26.81
N ARG A 150 -18.33 -24.78 27.82
CA ARG A 150 -18.43 -25.25 29.21
C ARG A 150 -19.82 -24.94 29.79
N ALA A 151 -20.33 -23.75 29.61
CA ALA A 151 -21.65 -23.38 30.08
C ALA A 151 -22.75 -24.26 29.46
N GLN A 152 -22.69 -24.50 28.14
CA GLN A 152 -23.64 -25.34 27.46
C GLN A 152 -23.61 -26.81 27.96
N ARG A 153 -22.42 -27.37 28.13
CA ARG A 153 -22.27 -28.71 28.70
C ARG A 153 -22.88 -28.79 30.09
N MET A 154 -22.66 -27.84 30.97
CA MET A 154 -23.23 -27.80 32.31
C MET A 154 -24.76 -27.74 32.28
N MET A 155 -25.32 -26.98 31.35
CA MET A 155 -26.80 -26.95 31.14
C MET A 155 -27.34 -28.27 30.65
N GLU A 156 -26.70 -28.91 29.66
CA GLU A 156 -27.11 -30.21 29.12
C GLU A 156 -27.01 -31.33 30.20
N GLU A 157 -25.90 -31.37 30.98
CA GLU A 157 -25.72 -32.29 32.08
C GLU A 157 -26.80 -32.11 33.16
N SER A 158 -27.15 -30.87 33.48
CA SER A 158 -28.20 -30.57 34.45
C SER A 158 -29.59 -30.99 33.95
N ASN A 159 -29.88 -30.78 32.69
CA ASN A 159 -31.12 -31.22 32.07
C ASN A 159 -31.21 -32.75 32.00
N ALA A 160 -30.12 -33.42 31.61
CA ALA A 160 -30.05 -34.87 31.58
C ALA A 160 -30.27 -35.48 32.95
N TYR A 161 -29.64 -34.91 34.00
CA TYR A 161 -29.81 -35.33 35.38
C TYR A 161 -31.28 -35.17 35.83
N ARG A 162 -31.88 -34.03 35.57
CA ARG A 162 -33.31 -33.76 35.84
C ARG A 162 -34.20 -34.84 35.21
N ASP A 163 -34.02 -35.09 33.91
CA ASP A 163 -34.83 -36.04 33.15
C ASP A 163 -34.61 -37.47 33.64
N GLN A 164 -33.38 -37.84 34.03
CA GLN A 164 -33.10 -39.13 34.64
C GLN A 164 -33.79 -39.32 36.01
N VAL A 165 -33.81 -38.29 36.85
CA VAL A 165 -34.48 -38.34 38.17
C VAL A 165 -35.98 -38.48 37.98
N ILE A 166 -36.60 -37.74 37.05
CA ILE A 166 -38.03 -37.81 36.73
C ILE A 166 -38.39 -39.21 36.20
N ALA A 167 -37.61 -39.72 35.25
CA ALA A 167 -37.85 -41.06 34.68
C ALA A 167 -37.73 -42.16 35.73
N ARG A 168 -36.76 -42.06 36.65
CA ARG A 168 -36.59 -43.02 37.77
C ARG A 168 -37.79 -42.97 38.70
N ALA A 169 -38.29 -41.76 39.03
CA ALA A 169 -39.47 -41.63 39.93
C ALA A 169 -40.73 -42.17 39.26
N GLN A 170 -40.95 -41.90 37.97
CA GLN A 170 -42.08 -42.44 37.22
C GLN A 170 -42.02 -43.97 37.08
N GLY A 171 -40.83 -44.53 36.83
CA GLY A 171 -40.64 -45.98 36.77
C GLY A 171 -40.91 -46.68 38.12
N CYS A 172 -40.56 -46.06 39.22
CA CYS A 172 -40.85 -46.57 40.55
C CYS A 172 -42.34 -46.59 40.84
N LEU A 173 -43.07 -45.55 40.45
CA LEU A 173 -44.53 -45.48 40.63
C LEU A 173 -45.27 -46.51 39.77
N LEU A 174 -44.83 -46.78 38.56
CA LEU A 174 -45.45 -47.79 37.68
C LEU A 174 -45.23 -49.23 38.17
N TYR A 175 -44.15 -49.51 38.93
CA TYR A 175 -43.84 -50.82 39.45
C TYR A 175 -44.56 -51.11 40.78
N THR A 176 -44.97 -50.07 41.51
CA THR A 176 -45.64 -50.18 42.83
C THR A 176 -47.17 -50.07 42.75
N SER A 177 -47.74 -49.89 41.58
CA SER A 177 -49.20 -49.90 41.25
C SER A 177 -49.61 -51.20 40.59
#